data_5bddbdff21fe3107f25de50848cee9be
#
_entry.id   5bddbdff21fe3107f25de50848cee9be
#
_cell.length_a   1.000
_cell.length_b   1.000
_cell.length_c   1.000
_cell.angle_alpha   90.00
_cell.angle_beta   90.00
_cell.angle_gamma   90.00
#
_symmetry.space_group_name_H-M   'P 1'
#
loop_
_entity.id
_entity.type
_entity.pdbx_description
1 polymer ?
#
loop_
_entity_poly.entity_id
_entity_poly.type
_entity_poly.pdbx_seq_one_letter_code
_entity_poly.pdbx_strand_id
1 'polypeptide(L)'
;MSKFIMALDAGTTSNRCILFNEAGEICSMAQKEFRQMFPNPGWVEHDANEIWSTQLGVAVEAMSKIGATAADIAAIGITNQRETAIVWNKETGEPIYNAIVWQCRRTSDIADALKKKGLEDSYRKKTGLIIDAYFSATKIKWILDNVKGARKLAEEGKLLFGTVETWLIWKLTKGEAHVTDYSNASRTMLFNINTLTWDKDILAELDIPESMLPKAMPSSCVYGYTDPAYFGSAIPIAGAAGDQQAALFGQTCFSEGEAKNTYGTGCFLLMNTGERPVFSENGLVTTIAWGLDGKVNYALEGSIFVAGAAIQWLRDGMRLIDSASDSEYMATKVKGTHGCYVVPAFTGLGAPYWDQYARGTIVGITRGTNKNHIIRATLESIAYQVEGVISAMEADAGIEIRSLNVDGGASANNFLMQFQSDMIQAPVNRPACVETTAKGAAYLAGLAVGYWKTKEDVIKNQQIERVFHPQMEEDERQKKLKGWKKAVKYAFGWAKDTEEEEEA
;
A
#
# COMPACT_ATOMS: atom_id res chain seq x y z
N MET A 1 -34.09 -6.03 4.89
CA MET A 1 -32.97 -5.13 4.54
C MET A 1 -31.68 -5.91 4.69
N SER A 2 -30.75 -5.79 3.74
CA SER A 2 -29.43 -6.42 3.84
C SER A 2 -28.72 -5.93 5.10
N LYS A 3 -28.01 -6.84 5.79
CA LYS A 3 -27.45 -6.59 7.12
C LYS A 3 -25.97 -6.21 7.09
N PHE A 4 -25.28 -6.57 6.01
CA PHE A 4 -23.82 -6.49 5.98
C PHE A 4 -23.30 -5.96 4.64
N ILE A 5 -22.13 -5.33 4.70
CA ILE A 5 -21.23 -5.15 3.55
C ILE A 5 -20.10 -6.18 3.67
N MET A 6 -19.82 -6.88 2.58
CA MET A 6 -18.70 -7.82 2.48
C MET A 6 -17.47 -7.09 1.94
N ALA A 7 -16.37 -7.11 2.67
CA ALA A 7 -15.07 -6.67 2.20
C ALA A 7 -14.18 -7.87 1.87
N LEU A 8 -13.66 -7.91 0.64
CA LEU A 8 -12.65 -8.85 0.19
C LEU A 8 -11.29 -8.12 0.17
N ASP A 9 -10.36 -8.59 0.99
CA ASP A 9 -9.02 -8.03 1.11
C ASP A 9 -8.00 -9.04 0.59
N ALA A 10 -7.55 -8.83 -0.64
CA ALA A 10 -6.56 -9.67 -1.30
C ALA A 10 -5.15 -9.11 -1.06
N GLY A 11 -4.57 -9.45 0.09
CA GLY A 11 -3.24 -9.00 0.49
C GLY A 11 -2.10 -9.73 -0.22
N THR A 12 -0.87 -9.37 0.12
CA THR A 12 0.33 -9.99 -0.51
C THR A 12 0.53 -11.44 -0.07
N THR A 13 0.23 -11.78 1.17
CA THR A 13 0.52 -13.11 1.72
C THR A 13 -0.72 -13.93 2.05
N SER A 14 -1.88 -13.28 2.13
CA SER A 14 -3.14 -13.91 2.51
C SER A 14 -4.33 -13.16 1.94
N ASN A 15 -5.42 -13.88 1.75
CA ASN A 15 -6.73 -13.34 1.44
C ASN A 15 -7.60 -13.32 2.69
N ARG A 16 -8.43 -12.28 2.79
CA ARG A 16 -9.31 -12.05 3.93
C ARG A 16 -10.71 -11.69 3.44
N CYS A 17 -11.73 -12.09 4.19
CA CYS A 17 -13.09 -11.60 4.03
C CYS A 17 -13.61 -11.13 5.38
N ILE A 18 -14.17 -9.92 5.41
CA ILE A 18 -14.75 -9.33 6.61
C ILE A 18 -16.18 -8.86 6.29
N LEU A 19 -17.13 -9.20 7.17
CA LEU A 19 -18.50 -8.71 7.10
C LEU A 19 -18.68 -7.59 8.12
N PHE A 20 -19.03 -6.40 7.62
CA PHE A 20 -19.29 -5.21 8.43
C PHE A 20 -20.80 -4.92 8.52
N ASN A 21 -21.27 -4.54 9.71
CA ASN A 21 -22.63 -4.03 9.90
C ASN A 21 -22.71 -2.52 9.62
N GLU A 22 -23.88 -1.92 9.76
CA GLU A 22 -24.14 -0.50 9.52
C GLU A 22 -23.35 0.42 10.46
N ALA A 23 -23.02 -0.05 11.68
CA ALA A 23 -22.16 0.67 12.62
C ALA A 23 -20.66 0.57 12.26
N GLY A 24 -20.31 -0.14 11.19
CA GLY A 24 -18.90 -0.36 10.78
C GLY A 24 -18.16 -1.35 11.68
N GLU A 25 -18.88 -2.18 12.42
CA GLU A 25 -18.31 -3.21 13.30
C GLU A 25 -18.12 -4.52 12.56
N ILE A 26 -17.07 -5.26 12.92
CA ILE A 26 -16.76 -6.58 12.38
C ILE A 26 -17.72 -7.61 12.97
N CYS A 27 -18.57 -8.21 12.13
CA CYS A 27 -19.50 -9.26 12.52
C CYS A 27 -18.96 -10.67 12.26
N SER A 28 -18.15 -10.82 11.21
CA SER A 28 -17.49 -12.06 10.87
C SER A 28 -16.21 -11.80 10.09
N MET A 29 -15.24 -12.69 10.24
CA MET A 29 -13.98 -12.65 9.50
C MET A 29 -13.46 -14.06 9.23
N ALA A 30 -12.90 -14.24 8.02
CA ALA A 30 -12.11 -15.41 7.66
C ALA A 30 -10.85 -14.95 6.91
N GLN A 31 -9.76 -15.68 7.10
CA GLN A 31 -8.47 -15.41 6.47
C GLN A 31 -7.78 -16.71 6.11
N LYS A 32 -7.07 -16.72 4.98
CA LYS A 32 -6.25 -17.84 4.55
C LYS A 32 -5.03 -17.35 3.80
N GLU A 33 -3.87 -17.88 4.17
CA GLU A 33 -2.62 -17.67 3.44
C GLU A 33 -2.63 -18.45 2.12
N PHE A 34 -1.85 -17.98 1.15
CA PHE A 34 -1.58 -18.66 -0.11
C PHE A 34 -0.10 -18.68 -0.42
N ARG A 35 0.29 -19.55 -1.35
CA ARG A 35 1.68 -19.83 -1.65
C ARG A 35 2.41 -18.64 -2.26
N GLN A 36 3.58 -18.34 -1.71
CA GLN A 36 4.55 -17.41 -2.27
C GLN A 36 5.58 -18.18 -3.09
N MET A 37 5.90 -17.72 -4.29
CA MET A 37 6.86 -18.37 -5.19
C MET A 37 8.04 -17.45 -5.49
N PHE A 38 9.26 -17.98 -5.37
CA PHE A 38 10.52 -17.28 -5.58
C PHE A 38 11.40 -18.04 -6.58
N PRO A 39 11.02 -18.08 -7.88
CA PRO A 39 11.69 -18.96 -8.85
C PRO A 39 13.15 -18.60 -9.15
N ASN A 40 13.53 -17.33 -8.98
CA ASN A 40 14.89 -16.83 -9.14
C ASN A 40 15.18 -15.74 -8.08
N PRO A 41 16.44 -15.40 -7.81
CA PRO A 41 16.78 -14.26 -6.96
C PRO A 41 16.08 -12.97 -7.40
N GLY A 42 15.39 -12.31 -6.46
CA GLY A 42 14.62 -11.09 -6.73
C GLY A 42 13.31 -11.27 -7.52
N TRP A 43 12.93 -12.52 -7.85
CA TRP A 43 11.66 -12.82 -8.49
C TRP A 43 10.60 -13.23 -7.46
N VAL A 44 9.41 -12.67 -7.61
CA VAL A 44 8.26 -13.00 -6.74
C VAL A 44 7.02 -13.21 -7.60
N GLU A 45 6.38 -14.34 -7.41
CA GLU A 45 5.18 -14.74 -8.17
C GLU A 45 4.10 -15.30 -7.26
N HIS A 46 2.85 -15.16 -7.70
CA HIS A 46 1.68 -15.82 -7.12
C HIS A 46 0.91 -16.60 -8.19
N ASP A 47 0.24 -17.68 -7.78
CA ASP A 47 -0.75 -18.33 -8.62
C ASP A 47 -2.07 -17.55 -8.57
N ALA A 48 -2.48 -16.97 -9.69
CA ALA A 48 -3.72 -16.19 -9.77
C ALA A 48 -4.98 -17.04 -9.49
N ASN A 49 -4.97 -18.32 -9.83
CA ASN A 49 -6.06 -19.24 -9.52
C ASN A 49 -6.12 -19.58 -8.03
N GLU A 50 -4.97 -19.64 -7.34
CA GLU A 50 -4.92 -19.81 -5.89
C GLU A 50 -5.41 -18.55 -5.17
N ILE A 51 -5.05 -17.33 -5.64
CA ILE A 51 -5.63 -16.07 -5.14
C ILE A 51 -7.16 -16.12 -5.26
N TRP A 52 -7.69 -16.48 -6.41
CA TRP A 52 -9.14 -16.58 -6.64
C TRP A 52 -9.81 -17.58 -5.72
N SER A 53 -9.33 -18.83 -5.70
CA SER A 53 -9.96 -19.91 -4.93
C SER A 53 -9.90 -19.66 -3.43
N THR A 54 -8.81 -19.09 -2.96
CA THR A 54 -8.63 -18.72 -1.55
C THR A 54 -9.55 -17.57 -1.16
N GLN A 55 -9.67 -16.54 -2.03
CA GLN A 55 -10.56 -15.40 -1.76
C GLN A 55 -12.03 -15.81 -1.73
N LEU A 56 -12.47 -16.65 -2.67
CA LEU A 56 -13.82 -17.20 -2.66
C LEU A 56 -14.06 -18.07 -1.41
N GLY A 57 -13.09 -18.91 -1.06
CA GLY A 57 -13.16 -19.77 0.12
C GLY A 57 -13.37 -18.99 1.41
N VAL A 58 -12.60 -17.94 1.65
CA VAL A 58 -12.76 -17.10 2.86
C VAL A 58 -14.05 -16.29 2.85
N ALA A 59 -14.57 -15.91 1.66
CA ALA A 59 -15.87 -15.24 1.57
C ALA A 59 -17.02 -16.16 2.03
N VAL A 60 -17.04 -17.39 1.52
CA VAL A 60 -18.03 -18.42 1.91
C VAL A 60 -17.89 -18.77 3.40
N GLU A 61 -16.65 -18.92 3.90
CA GLU A 61 -16.38 -19.21 5.30
C GLU A 61 -16.89 -18.10 6.23
N ALA A 62 -16.60 -16.83 5.91
CA ALA A 62 -17.05 -15.68 6.71
C ALA A 62 -18.59 -15.61 6.80
N MET A 63 -19.28 -15.86 5.69
CA MET A 63 -20.75 -15.93 5.67
C MET A 63 -21.26 -17.09 6.53
N SER A 64 -20.67 -18.27 6.37
CA SER A 64 -21.08 -19.49 7.07
C SER A 64 -20.95 -19.36 8.59
N LYS A 65 -19.89 -18.70 9.09
CA LYS A 65 -19.65 -18.50 10.54
C LYS A 65 -20.82 -17.85 11.29
N ILE A 66 -21.59 -17.01 10.59
CA ILE A 66 -22.74 -16.30 11.20
C ILE A 66 -24.07 -16.67 10.54
N GLY A 67 -24.10 -17.69 9.68
CA GLY A 67 -25.30 -18.12 8.96
C GLY A 67 -25.86 -17.08 8.00
N ALA A 68 -25.03 -16.16 7.49
CA ALA A 68 -25.45 -15.17 6.53
C ALA A 68 -25.63 -15.79 5.13
N THR A 69 -26.62 -15.29 4.41
CA THR A 69 -26.91 -15.64 3.01
C THR A 69 -26.61 -14.46 2.10
N ALA A 70 -26.63 -14.67 0.77
CA ALA A 70 -26.46 -13.58 -0.17
C ALA A 70 -27.50 -12.46 -0.01
N ALA A 71 -28.71 -12.78 0.46
CA ALA A 71 -29.75 -11.77 0.76
C ALA A 71 -29.41 -10.86 1.93
N ASP A 72 -28.48 -11.27 2.80
CA ASP A 72 -28.00 -10.46 3.93
C ASP A 72 -26.86 -9.51 3.52
N ILE A 73 -26.25 -9.69 2.33
CA ILE A 73 -25.14 -8.89 1.83
C ILE A 73 -25.66 -7.79 0.89
N ALA A 74 -25.44 -6.52 1.26
CA ALA A 74 -25.88 -5.38 0.46
C ALA A 74 -24.96 -5.16 -0.77
N ALA A 75 -23.64 -5.30 -0.58
CA ALA A 75 -22.64 -5.17 -1.63
C ALA A 75 -21.31 -5.81 -1.22
N ILE A 76 -20.45 -6.01 -2.22
CA ILE A 76 -19.06 -6.42 -2.06
C ILE A 76 -18.16 -5.23 -2.37
N GLY A 77 -17.21 -4.94 -1.47
CA GLY A 77 -16.06 -4.08 -1.69
C GLY A 77 -14.78 -4.92 -1.79
N ILE A 78 -13.88 -4.55 -2.71
CA ILE A 78 -12.63 -5.27 -2.93
C ILE A 78 -11.46 -4.32 -2.69
N THR A 79 -10.49 -4.79 -1.92
CA THR A 79 -9.18 -4.14 -1.80
C THR A 79 -8.08 -5.16 -2.05
N ASN A 80 -6.91 -4.72 -2.49
CA ASN A 80 -5.90 -5.63 -2.99
C ASN A 80 -4.49 -5.08 -2.84
N GLN A 81 -3.51 -5.99 -2.77
CA GLN A 81 -2.12 -5.64 -3.09
C GLN A 81 -2.08 -5.00 -4.47
N ARG A 82 -1.45 -3.82 -4.56
CA ARG A 82 -1.40 -3.04 -5.79
C ARG A 82 -0.34 -3.57 -6.75
N GLU A 83 -0.31 -3.06 -7.97
CA GLU A 83 0.71 -3.23 -9.02
C GLU A 83 0.94 -4.68 -9.50
N THR A 84 0.56 -5.69 -8.74
CA THR A 84 0.69 -7.10 -9.12
C THR A 84 -0.06 -7.35 -10.42
N ALA A 85 0.65 -7.85 -11.44
CA ALA A 85 0.15 -7.97 -12.81
C ALA A 85 -0.29 -9.40 -13.13
N ILE A 86 -1.52 -9.55 -13.60
CA ILE A 86 -2.10 -10.81 -14.05
C ILE A 86 -2.51 -10.66 -15.51
N VAL A 87 -2.09 -11.60 -16.37
CA VAL A 87 -2.49 -11.66 -17.79
C VAL A 87 -3.13 -13.02 -18.05
N TRP A 88 -4.32 -13.01 -18.63
CA TRP A 88 -5.06 -14.24 -18.89
C TRP A 88 -5.71 -14.23 -20.29
N ASN A 89 -6.01 -15.41 -20.78
CA ASN A 89 -6.75 -15.57 -22.02
C ASN A 89 -8.26 -15.44 -21.74
N LYS A 90 -8.93 -14.48 -22.40
CA LYS A 90 -10.35 -14.20 -22.17
C LYS A 90 -11.29 -15.33 -22.62
N GLU A 91 -10.85 -16.17 -23.58
CA GLU A 91 -11.65 -17.27 -24.11
C GLU A 91 -11.63 -18.49 -23.18
N THR A 92 -10.46 -18.78 -22.56
CA THR A 92 -10.30 -19.94 -21.66
C THR A 92 -10.49 -19.57 -20.19
N GLY A 93 -10.32 -18.30 -19.84
CA GLY A 93 -10.33 -17.84 -18.46
C GLY A 93 -9.07 -18.20 -17.66
N GLU A 94 -8.02 -18.70 -18.34
CA GLU A 94 -6.80 -19.16 -17.68
C GLU A 94 -5.68 -18.13 -17.79
N PRO A 95 -4.95 -17.88 -16.66
CA PRO A 95 -3.73 -17.09 -16.70
C PRO A 95 -2.69 -17.72 -17.63
N ILE A 96 -2.04 -16.90 -18.45
CA ILE A 96 -0.97 -17.39 -19.36
C ILE A 96 0.38 -17.49 -18.65
N TYR A 97 0.50 -16.88 -17.49
CA TYR A 97 1.66 -16.88 -16.61
C TYR A 97 1.23 -16.60 -15.15
N ASN A 98 2.08 -16.94 -14.19
CA ASN A 98 1.86 -16.56 -12.79
C ASN A 98 1.73 -15.04 -12.64
N ALA A 99 0.98 -14.58 -11.66
CA ALA A 99 0.93 -13.18 -11.30
C ALA A 99 2.34 -12.69 -10.90
N ILE A 100 2.85 -11.65 -11.56
CA ILE A 100 4.13 -11.04 -11.20
C ILE A 100 3.85 -10.00 -10.11
N VAL A 101 4.38 -10.27 -8.93
CA VAL A 101 4.11 -9.49 -7.70
C VAL A 101 4.81 -8.14 -7.73
N TRP A 102 4.24 -7.14 -7.07
CA TRP A 102 4.79 -5.79 -6.94
C TRP A 102 6.25 -5.76 -6.43
N GLN A 103 6.65 -6.71 -5.59
CA GLN A 103 8.00 -6.85 -5.04
C GLN A 103 9.03 -7.36 -6.07
N CYS A 104 8.57 -7.93 -7.19
CA CYS A 104 9.44 -8.59 -8.16
C CYS A 104 10.33 -7.61 -8.91
N ARG A 105 11.64 -7.89 -8.95
CA ARG A 105 12.65 -7.01 -9.58
C ARG A 105 13.09 -7.46 -10.98
N ARG A 106 12.49 -8.53 -11.56
CA ARG A 106 12.88 -9.10 -12.87
C ARG A 106 12.80 -8.11 -14.03
N THR A 107 12.04 -7.03 -13.89
CA THR A 107 11.83 -6.04 -14.94
C THR A 107 12.66 -4.76 -14.74
N SER A 108 13.67 -4.80 -13.86
CA SER A 108 14.54 -3.65 -13.61
C SER A 108 15.24 -3.16 -14.89
N ASP A 109 15.70 -4.08 -15.74
CA ASP A 109 16.34 -3.73 -17.01
C ASP A 109 15.41 -2.97 -17.97
N ILE A 110 14.10 -3.31 -17.97
CA ILE A 110 13.10 -2.59 -18.76
C ILE A 110 12.94 -1.16 -18.22
N ALA A 111 12.87 -1.01 -16.90
CA ALA A 111 12.78 0.30 -16.25
C ALA A 111 14.03 1.14 -16.54
N ASP A 112 15.23 0.56 -16.46
CA ASP A 112 16.48 1.26 -16.75
C ASP A 112 16.60 1.65 -18.22
N ALA A 113 16.10 0.84 -19.14
CA ALA A 113 16.05 1.18 -20.56
C ALA A 113 15.16 2.41 -20.83
N LEU A 114 14.00 2.52 -20.14
CA LEU A 114 13.13 3.69 -20.24
C LEU A 114 13.79 4.95 -19.67
N LYS A 115 14.49 4.84 -18.53
CA LYS A 115 15.25 5.95 -17.94
C LYS A 115 16.38 6.42 -18.87
N LYS A 116 17.13 5.49 -19.47
CA LYS A 116 18.17 5.82 -20.46
C LYS A 116 17.65 6.57 -21.69
N LYS A 117 16.36 6.40 -22.03
CA LYS A 117 15.69 7.19 -23.07
C LYS A 117 15.26 8.58 -22.62
N GLY A 118 15.45 8.95 -21.34
CA GLY A 118 15.07 10.24 -20.78
C GLY A 118 13.57 10.43 -20.59
N LEU A 119 12.83 9.36 -20.37
CA LEU A 119 11.36 9.40 -20.29
C LEU A 119 10.81 9.71 -18.89
N GLU A 120 11.67 9.87 -17.87
CA GLU A 120 11.27 10.01 -16.46
C GLU A 120 10.30 11.18 -16.24
N ASP A 121 10.60 12.36 -16.77
CA ASP A 121 9.74 13.54 -16.61
C ASP A 121 8.38 13.38 -17.29
N SER A 122 8.36 12.74 -18.47
CA SER A 122 7.11 12.46 -19.18
C SER A 122 6.22 11.52 -18.40
N TYR A 123 6.77 10.42 -17.90
CA TYR A 123 6.02 9.45 -17.08
C TYR A 123 5.51 10.08 -15.79
N ARG A 124 6.36 10.84 -15.09
CA ARG A 124 5.98 11.54 -13.86
C ARG A 124 4.80 12.49 -14.08
N LYS A 125 4.86 13.34 -15.12
CA LYS A 125 3.79 14.29 -15.44
C LYS A 125 2.47 13.62 -15.83
N LYS A 126 2.51 12.46 -16.48
CA LYS A 126 1.32 11.74 -16.93
C LYS A 126 0.75 10.82 -15.84
N THR A 127 1.60 10.08 -15.16
CA THR A 127 1.19 9.01 -14.24
C THR A 127 1.35 9.35 -12.77
N GLY A 128 2.12 10.39 -12.42
CA GLY A 128 2.49 10.71 -11.04
C GLY A 128 3.59 9.82 -10.47
N LEU A 129 4.06 8.83 -11.23
CA LEU A 129 4.97 7.79 -10.77
C LEU A 129 6.39 8.00 -11.29
N ILE A 130 7.36 7.43 -10.59
CA ILE A 130 8.70 7.21 -11.09
C ILE A 130 8.74 5.97 -12.00
N ILE A 131 9.71 5.89 -12.91
CA ILE A 131 9.93 4.66 -13.68
C ILE A 131 10.64 3.64 -12.79
N ASP A 132 9.95 2.56 -12.44
CA ASP A 132 10.50 1.47 -11.61
C ASP A 132 9.81 0.14 -11.91
N ALA A 133 10.53 -0.96 -11.67
CA ALA A 133 10.00 -2.33 -11.76
C ALA A 133 8.85 -2.62 -10.78
N TYR A 134 8.63 -1.76 -9.81
CA TYR A 134 7.55 -1.83 -8.84
C TYR A 134 6.17 -1.82 -9.52
N PHE A 135 5.98 -0.98 -10.53
CA PHE A 135 4.68 -0.74 -11.19
C PHE A 135 4.35 -1.80 -12.25
N SER A 136 3.08 -1.89 -12.66
CA SER A 136 2.57 -2.98 -13.50
C SER A 136 3.12 -3.00 -14.93
N ALA A 137 3.35 -1.83 -15.53
CA ALA A 137 3.66 -1.69 -16.96
C ALA A 137 4.83 -2.55 -17.44
N THR A 138 5.94 -2.54 -16.72
CA THR A 138 7.13 -3.33 -17.06
C THR A 138 6.89 -4.84 -16.95
N LYS A 139 6.02 -5.26 -16.02
CA LYS A 139 5.62 -6.67 -15.83
C LYS A 139 4.77 -7.18 -17.00
N ILE A 140 3.83 -6.36 -17.48
CA ILE A 140 3.01 -6.69 -18.66
C ILE A 140 3.92 -6.87 -19.89
N LYS A 141 4.80 -5.88 -20.12
CA LYS A 141 5.78 -5.95 -21.21
C LYS A 141 6.61 -7.23 -21.13
N TRP A 142 7.12 -7.54 -19.93
CA TRP A 142 7.93 -8.75 -19.72
C TRP A 142 7.14 -10.03 -20.08
N ILE A 143 5.89 -10.14 -19.67
CA ILE A 143 5.03 -11.28 -19.99
C ILE A 143 4.85 -11.41 -21.51
N LEU A 144 4.54 -10.31 -22.20
CA LEU A 144 4.35 -10.29 -23.64
C LEU A 144 5.61 -10.69 -24.41
N ASP A 145 6.78 -10.29 -23.91
CA ASP A 145 8.06 -10.54 -24.59
C ASP A 145 8.66 -11.92 -24.26
N ASN A 146 8.37 -12.51 -23.10
CA ASN A 146 9.04 -13.71 -22.60
C ASN A 146 8.13 -14.97 -22.57
N VAL A 147 6.82 -14.80 -22.52
CA VAL A 147 5.91 -15.96 -22.52
C VAL A 147 5.60 -16.37 -23.96
N LYS A 148 5.90 -17.63 -24.28
CA LYS A 148 5.72 -18.15 -25.64
C LYS A 148 4.29 -17.96 -26.16
N GLY A 149 4.16 -17.25 -27.28
CA GLY A 149 2.88 -16.99 -27.96
C GLY A 149 2.07 -15.83 -27.35
N ALA A 150 2.49 -15.24 -26.23
CA ALA A 150 1.76 -14.15 -25.59
C ALA A 150 1.57 -12.94 -26.50
N ARG A 151 2.62 -12.50 -27.18
CA ARG A 151 2.58 -11.36 -28.12
C ARG A 151 1.52 -11.55 -29.19
N LYS A 152 1.51 -12.70 -29.84
CA LYS A 152 0.53 -13.04 -30.87
C LYS A 152 -0.91 -13.04 -30.33
N LEU A 153 -1.14 -13.66 -29.17
CA LEU A 153 -2.46 -13.67 -28.53
C LEU A 153 -2.94 -12.27 -28.15
N ALA A 154 -2.02 -11.39 -27.72
CA ALA A 154 -2.31 -10.00 -27.42
C ALA A 154 -2.74 -9.22 -28.68
N GLU A 155 -1.98 -9.36 -29.77
CA GLU A 155 -2.29 -8.74 -31.08
C GLU A 155 -3.64 -9.25 -31.66
N GLU A 156 -3.97 -10.51 -31.45
CA GLU A 156 -5.27 -11.09 -31.78
C GLU A 156 -6.41 -10.64 -30.85
N GLY A 157 -6.12 -9.81 -29.83
CA GLY A 157 -7.10 -9.32 -28.87
C GLY A 157 -7.68 -10.41 -27.94
N LYS A 158 -6.92 -11.49 -27.70
CA LYS A 158 -7.34 -12.63 -26.87
C LYS A 158 -6.89 -12.56 -25.43
N LEU A 159 -5.97 -11.65 -25.11
CA LEU A 159 -5.46 -11.46 -23.74
C LEU A 159 -6.13 -10.30 -23.04
N LEU A 160 -6.34 -10.47 -21.75
CA LEU A 160 -6.74 -9.43 -20.82
C LEU A 160 -5.66 -9.27 -19.75
N PHE A 161 -5.49 -8.04 -19.29
CA PHE A 161 -4.68 -7.67 -18.15
C PHE A 161 -5.55 -7.18 -17.00
N GLY A 162 -5.13 -7.42 -15.79
CA GLY A 162 -5.68 -6.79 -14.59
C GLY A 162 -4.70 -6.83 -13.43
N THR A 163 -4.90 -5.91 -12.52
CA THR A 163 -4.45 -6.03 -11.14
C THR A 163 -5.36 -7.03 -10.39
N VAL A 164 -5.05 -7.32 -9.14
CA VAL A 164 -5.72 -8.42 -8.43
C VAL A 164 -7.24 -8.20 -8.32
N GLU A 165 -7.69 -6.97 -8.05
CA GLU A 165 -9.13 -6.67 -7.99
C GLU A 165 -9.84 -6.88 -9.32
N THR A 166 -9.20 -6.52 -10.44
CA THR A 166 -9.75 -6.75 -11.79
C THR A 166 -9.93 -8.24 -12.06
N TRP A 167 -8.92 -9.05 -11.68
CA TRP A 167 -9.02 -10.50 -11.77
C TRP A 167 -10.16 -11.05 -10.92
N LEU A 168 -10.31 -10.60 -9.68
CA LEU A 168 -11.39 -11.03 -8.79
C LEU A 168 -12.77 -10.62 -9.32
N ILE A 169 -12.93 -9.38 -9.80
CA ILE A 169 -14.19 -8.91 -10.41
C ILE A 169 -14.53 -9.77 -11.63
N TRP A 170 -13.54 -9.99 -12.51
CA TRP A 170 -13.74 -10.81 -13.70
C TRP A 170 -14.15 -12.26 -13.36
N LYS A 171 -13.53 -12.87 -12.35
CA LYS A 171 -13.90 -14.21 -11.87
C LYS A 171 -15.27 -14.22 -11.20
N LEU A 172 -15.57 -13.27 -10.32
CA LEU A 172 -16.86 -13.17 -9.62
C LEU A 172 -18.02 -12.97 -10.58
N THR A 173 -17.82 -12.27 -11.70
CA THR A 173 -18.82 -12.01 -12.73
C THR A 173 -18.80 -13.04 -13.87
N LYS A 174 -18.02 -14.12 -13.75
CA LYS A 174 -17.81 -15.11 -14.82
C LYS A 174 -17.45 -14.50 -16.17
N GLY A 175 -16.64 -13.44 -16.18
CA GLY A 175 -16.12 -12.81 -17.38
C GLY A 175 -16.98 -11.69 -17.95
N GLU A 176 -18.08 -11.33 -17.31
CA GLU A 176 -18.96 -10.25 -17.80
C GLU A 176 -18.36 -8.86 -17.59
N ALA A 177 -17.55 -8.65 -16.55
CA ALA A 177 -16.94 -7.35 -16.23
C ALA A 177 -15.42 -7.41 -16.24
N HIS A 178 -14.80 -6.68 -17.18
CA HIS A 178 -13.35 -6.44 -17.23
C HIS A 178 -13.09 -4.96 -16.88
N VAL A 179 -12.96 -4.69 -15.61
CA VAL A 179 -12.90 -3.32 -15.04
C VAL A 179 -11.86 -3.21 -13.96
N THR A 180 -11.34 -2.01 -13.74
CA THR A 180 -10.48 -1.62 -12.61
C THR A 180 -10.98 -0.32 -12.03
N ASP A 181 -10.54 0.03 -10.80
CA ASP A 181 -10.80 1.35 -10.26
C ASP A 181 -9.66 2.34 -10.57
N TYR A 182 -9.94 3.64 -10.43
CA TYR A 182 -8.94 4.68 -10.69
C TYR A 182 -7.71 4.57 -9.79
N SER A 183 -7.85 4.13 -8.55
CA SER A 183 -6.71 4.02 -7.64
C SER A 183 -5.74 2.93 -8.09
N ASN A 184 -6.22 1.74 -8.44
CA ASN A 184 -5.41 0.67 -9.00
C ASN A 184 -4.86 1.02 -10.39
N ALA A 185 -5.69 1.61 -11.27
CA ALA A 185 -5.23 2.09 -12.58
C ALA A 185 -4.03 3.05 -12.45
N SER A 186 -4.07 3.97 -11.48
CA SER A 186 -2.98 4.93 -11.24
C SER A 186 -1.66 4.28 -10.81
N ARG A 187 -1.68 2.99 -10.39
CA ARG A 187 -0.47 2.24 -10.00
C ARG A 187 0.15 1.42 -11.13
N THR A 188 -0.46 1.43 -12.29
CA THR A 188 0.02 0.61 -13.42
C THR A 188 1.20 1.21 -14.19
N MET A 189 1.47 2.51 -14.03
CA MET A 189 2.39 3.30 -14.86
C MET A 189 1.94 3.40 -16.35
N LEU A 190 0.67 3.08 -16.62
CA LEU A 190 0.03 3.17 -17.95
C LEU A 190 -1.11 4.19 -17.99
N PHE A 191 -1.59 4.62 -16.82
CA PHE A 191 -2.78 5.44 -16.67
C PHE A 191 -2.42 6.90 -16.48
N ASN A 192 -2.98 7.77 -17.32
CA ASN A 192 -2.80 9.21 -17.19
C ASN A 192 -3.76 9.75 -16.14
N ILE A 193 -3.22 10.13 -14.98
CA ILE A 193 -4.00 10.59 -13.83
C ILE A 193 -4.66 11.96 -14.04
N ASN A 194 -4.25 12.72 -15.05
CA ASN A 194 -4.83 14.03 -15.36
C ASN A 194 -6.08 13.89 -16.24
N THR A 195 -6.08 12.92 -17.17
CA THR A 195 -7.17 12.70 -18.13
C THR A 195 -8.08 11.54 -17.74
N LEU A 196 -7.68 10.74 -16.75
CA LEU A 196 -8.36 9.51 -16.29
C LEU A 196 -8.55 8.48 -17.42
N THR A 197 -7.53 8.34 -18.27
CA THR A 197 -7.50 7.42 -19.42
C THR A 197 -6.16 6.70 -19.49
N TRP A 198 -6.15 5.54 -20.16
CA TRP A 198 -4.91 4.87 -20.52
C TRP A 198 -4.10 5.76 -21.47
N ASP A 199 -2.80 5.93 -21.19
CA ASP A 199 -1.93 6.85 -21.96
C ASP A 199 -1.40 6.15 -23.23
N LYS A 200 -1.86 6.59 -24.39
CA LYS A 200 -1.53 5.97 -25.67
C LYS A 200 -0.05 6.04 -26.04
N ASP A 201 0.66 7.09 -25.63
CA ASP A 201 2.09 7.23 -25.91
C ASP A 201 2.88 6.21 -25.08
N ILE A 202 2.51 6.03 -23.81
CA ILE A 202 3.14 5.03 -22.94
C ILE A 202 2.84 3.60 -23.44
N LEU A 203 1.60 3.34 -23.86
CA LEU A 203 1.25 2.04 -24.43
C LEU A 203 2.03 1.74 -25.69
N ALA A 204 2.20 2.71 -26.57
CA ALA A 204 3.01 2.58 -27.79
C ALA A 204 4.49 2.37 -27.48
N GLU A 205 5.06 3.11 -26.50
CA GLU A 205 6.47 2.96 -26.08
C GLU A 205 6.77 1.55 -25.53
N LEU A 206 5.81 0.96 -24.80
CA LEU A 206 5.95 -0.36 -24.21
C LEU A 206 5.44 -1.49 -25.11
N ASP A 207 4.85 -1.14 -26.24
CA ASP A 207 4.22 -2.09 -27.19
C ASP A 207 3.15 -2.97 -26.47
N ILE A 208 2.26 -2.30 -25.73
CA ILE A 208 1.13 -2.94 -25.02
C ILE A 208 -0.18 -2.61 -25.74
N PRO A 209 -0.91 -3.61 -26.28
CA PRO A 209 -2.20 -3.37 -26.90
C PRO A 209 -3.25 -2.83 -25.92
N GLU A 210 -3.89 -1.72 -26.25
CA GLU A 210 -4.97 -1.11 -25.43
C GLU A 210 -6.12 -2.08 -25.18
N SER A 211 -6.37 -3.02 -26.12
CA SER A 211 -7.43 -4.05 -26.01
C SER A 211 -7.26 -5.00 -24.83
N MET A 212 -6.07 -5.07 -24.23
CA MET A 212 -5.80 -5.86 -23.04
C MET A 212 -6.24 -5.18 -21.74
N LEU A 213 -6.46 -3.86 -21.77
CA LEU A 213 -6.63 -3.07 -20.56
C LEU A 213 -8.08 -3.02 -20.10
N PRO A 214 -8.34 -3.08 -18.78
CA PRO A 214 -9.69 -2.99 -18.25
C PRO A 214 -10.26 -1.56 -18.40
N LYS A 215 -11.58 -1.44 -18.38
CA LYS A 215 -12.21 -0.14 -18.27
C LYS A 215 -11.95 0.43 -16.86
N ALA A 216 -11.33 1.59 -16.79
CA ALA A 216 -11.14 2.29 -15.51
C ALA A 216 -12.44 3.00 -15.09
N MET A 217 -12.81 2.84 -13.82
CA MET A 217 -14.07 3.35 -13.24
C MET A 217 -13.80 4.00 -11.88
N PRO A 218 -14.74 4.82 -11.35
CA PRO A 218 -14.62 5.33 -9.99
C PRO A 218 -14.50 4.23 -8.94
N SER A 219 -13.85 4.52 -7.81
CA SER A 219 -13.63 3.53 -6.73
C SER A 219 -14.93 3.13 -6.00
N SER A 220 -15.96 3.97 -6.07
CA SER A 220 -17.29 3.73 -5.51
C SER A 220 -18.32 3.79 -6.63
N CYS A 221 -18.65 2.65 -7.21
CA CYS A 221 -19.69 2.47 -8.22
C CYS A 221 -19.98 0.98 -8.40
N VAL A 222 -21.12 0.61 -8.97
CA VAL A 222 -21.42 -0.79 -9.30
C VAL A 222 -20.63 -1.20 -10.52
N TYR A 223 -19.70 -2.15 -10.35
CA TYR A 223 -18.86 -2.73 -11.42
C TYR A 223 -19.56 -3.87 -12.15
N GLY A 224 -20.43 -4.60 -11.47
CA GLY A 224 -21.15 -5.77 -11.95
C GLY A 224 -21.78 -6.52 -10.78
N TYR A 225 -22.24 -7.74 -11.07
CA TYR A 225 -22.90 -8.61 -10.09
C TYR A 225 -22.20 -9.96 -10.06
N THR A 226 -22.12 -10.56 -8.87
CA THR A 226 -21.58 -11.93 -8.77
C THR A 226 -22.50 -12.92 -9.45
N ASP A 227 -21.90 -13.94 -10.09
CA ASP A 227 -22.69 -15.08 -10.57
C ASP A 227 -23.39 -15.78 -9.39
N PRO A 228 -24.70 -16.09 -9.50
CA PRO A 228 -25.47 -16.73 -8.42
C PRO A 228 -24.88 -18.07 -7.95
N ALA A 229 -24.10 -18.75 -8.78
CA ALA A 229 -23.48 -20.03 -8.43
C ALA A 229 -22.49 -19.92 -7.24
N TYR A 230 -21.95 -18.74 -6.96
CA TYR A 230 -20.98 -18.57 -5.86
C TYR A 230 -21.63 -18.40 -4.49
N PHE A 231 -22.74 -17.64 -4.41
CA PHE A 231 -23.36 -17.26 -3.15
C PHE A 231 -24.87 -17.58 -3.08
N GLY A 232 -25.43 -18.24 -4.11
CA GLY A 232 -26.85 -18.57 -4.18
C GLY A 232 -27.73 -17.49 -4.80
N SER A 233 -27.29 -16.24 -4.86
CA SER A 233 -27.90 -15.14 -5.62
C SER A 233 -26.86 -14.09 -6.00
N ALA A 234 -27.21 -13.20 -6.94
CA ALA A 234 -26.35 -12.13 -7.37
C ALA A 234 -26.17 -11.05 -6.27
N ILE A 235 -24.93 -10.67 -6.02
CA ILE A 235 -24.56 -9.59 -5.10
C ILE A 235 -23.84 -8.51 -5.90
N PRO A 236 -24.18 -7.20 -5.74
CA PRO A 236 -23.46 -6.14 -6.44
C PRO A 236 -22.03 -6.02 -5.94
N ILE A 237 -21.07 -5.91 -6.86
CA ILE A 237 -19.68 -5.56 -6.58
C ILE A 237 -19.59 -4.05 -6.79
N ALA A 238 -19.43 -3.27 -5.72
CA ALA A 238 -19.70 -1.85 -5.76
C ALA A 238 -18.60 -0.94 -5.18
N GLY A 239 -17.49 -1.52 -4.75
CA GLY A 239 -16.32 -0.78 -4.28
C GLY A 239 -15.04 -1.49 -4.69
N ALA A 240 -14.03 -0.74 -5.14
CA ALA A 240 -12.69 -1.24 -5.35
C ALA A 240 -11.66 -0.15 -5.08
N ALA A 241 -10.57 -0.49 -4.41
CA ALA A 241 -9.43 0.38 -4.22
C ALA A 241 -8.17 -0.42 -3.87
N GLY A 242 -7.01 0.08 -4.28
CA GLY A 242 -5.73 -0.45 -3.81
C GLY A 242 -5.64 -0.38 -2.27
N ASP A 243 -4.90 -1.28 -1.67
CA ASP A 243 -4.83 -1.47 -0.21
C ASP A 243 -4.53 -0.18 0.57
N GLN A 244 -3.57 0.60 0.10
CA GLN A 244 -3.17 1.84 0.76
C GLN A 244 -4.21 2.96 0.59
N GLN A 245 -4.87 3.03 -0.56
CA GLN A 245 -5.97 3.97 -0.82
C GLN A 245 -7.22 3.57 -0.03
N ALA A 246 -7.52 2.28 0.03
CA ALA A 246 -8.61 1.77 0.86
C ALA A 246 -8.37 2.09 2.34
N ALA A 247 -7.13 1.92 2.85
CA ALA A 247 -6.78 2.30 4.22
C ALA A 247 -6.96 3.81 4.47
N LEU A 248 -6.55 4.67 3.52
CA LEU A 248 -6.76 6.11 3.60
C LEU A 248 -8.27 6.46 3.70
N PHE A 249 -9.09 5.80 2.89
CA PHE A 249 -10.55 5.97 2.90
C PHE A 249 -11.18 5.40 4.19
N GLY A 250 -10.75 4.21 4.62
CA GLY A 250 -11.24 3.54 5.82
C GLY A 250 -10.87 4.27 7.11
N GLN A 251 -9.79 5.05 7.08
CA GLN A 251 -9.39 5.97 8.15
C GLN A 251 -10.04 7.35 8.03
N THR A 252 -10.98 7.52 7.10
CA THR A 252 -11.75 8.76 6.88
C THR A 252 -10.90 10.01 6.63
N CYS A 253 -9.75 9.87 6.00
CA CYS A 253 -8.88 10.98 5.62
C CYS A 253 -9.44 11.72 4.39
N PHE A 254 -10.62 12.36 4.55
CA PHE A 254 -11.39 12.94 3.45
C PHE A 254 -11.00 14.37 3.10
N SER A 255 -10.27 15.05 3.98
CA SER A 255 -9.86 16.44 3.80
C SER A 255 -8.38 16.55 3.41
N GLU A 256 -8.03 17.63 2.71
CA GLU A 256 -6.64 17.97 2.41
C GLU A 256 -5.81 18.08 3.68
N GLY A 257 -4.60 17.52 3.69
CA GLY A 257 -3.70 17.48 4.83
C GLY A 257 -4.00 16.38 5.86
N GLU A 258 -5.10 15.60 5.69
CA GLU A 258 -5.30 14.39 6.46
C GLU A 258 -4.48 13.25 5.85
N ALA A 259 -3.75 12.56 6.71
CA ALA A 259 -2.82 11.52 6.29
C ALA A 259 -3.01 10.25 7.11
N LYS A 260 -2.65 9.12 6.48
CA LYS A 260 -2.54 7.84 7.17
C LYS A 260 -1.14 7.27 7.07
N ASN A 261 -0.74 6.50 8.06
CA ASN A 261 0.48 5.68 8.01
C ASN A 261 0.19 4.27 8.51
N THR A 262 0.46 3.28 7.66
CA THR A 262 0.41 1.87 8.03
C THR A 262 1.80 1.42 8.51
N TYR A 263 1.92 1.10 9.79
CA TYR A 263 3.16 0.63 10.44
C TYR A 263 3.24 -0.91 10.36
N GLY A 264 3.66 -1.42 9.21
CA GLY A 264 3.93 -2.84 8.97
C GLY A 264 5.41 -3.18 9.02
N THR A 265 5.87 -4.08 8.16
CA THR A 265 7.31 -4.36 7.93
C THR A 265 8.07 -3.09 7.59
N GLY A 266 7.52 -2.30 6.68
CA GLY A 266 7.84 -0.90 6.41
C GLY A 266 6.70 0.03 6.82
N CYS A 267 6.77 1.31 6.42
CA CYS A 267 5.66 2.23 6.54
C CYS A 267 5.21 2.71 5.15
N PHE A 268 3.90 2.82 4.99
CA PHE A 268 3.28 3.39 3.79
C PHE A 268 2.40 4.57 4.20
N LEU A 269 2.87 5.76 3.83
CA LEU A 269 2.21 7.02 4.14
C LEU A 269 1.46 7.52 2.91
N LEU A 270 0.22 7.91 3.10
CA LEU A 270 -0.56 8.64 2.11
C LEU A 270 -1.15 9.89 2.75
N MET A 271 -1.02 11.03 2.08
CA MET A 271 -1.67 12.29 2.44
C MET A 271 -2.63 12.69 1.34
N ASN A 272 -3.89 12.96 1.71
CA ASN A 272 -4.90 13.50 0.80
C ASN A 272 -4.51 14.92 0.38
N THR A 273 -4.37 15.15 -0.92
CA THR A 273 -4.03 16.46 -1.51
C THR A 273 -5.23 17.14 -2.20
N GLY A 274 -6.43 16.60 -2.00
CA GLY A 274 -7.67 17.14 -2.59
C GLY A 274 -7.89 16.74 -4.05
N GLU A 275 -8.59 17.58 -4.79
CA GLU A 275 -9.02 17.31 -6.17
C GLU A 275 -7.94 17.67 -7.22
N ARG A 276 -6.74 18.04 -6.81
CA ARG A 276 -5.63 18.38 -7.71
C ARG A 276 -4.44 17.46 -7.49
N PRO A 277 -3.86 16.88 -8.56
CA PRO A 277 -2.63 16.12 -8.43
C PRO A 277 -1.48 17.06 -8.06
N VAL A 278 -0.71 16.69 -7.05
CA VAL A 278 0.54 17.34 -6.65
C VAL A 278 1.69 16.47 -7.10
N PHE A 279 2.55 16.99 -7.97
CA PHE A 279 3.73 16.26 -8.45
C PHE A 279 4.92 16.57 -7.54
N SER A 280 5.49 15.50 -6.96
CA SER A 280 6.57 15.64 -5.99
C SER A 280 7.90 15.97 -6.64
N GLU A 281 8.62 16.92 -6.02
CA GLU A 281 10.04 17.21 -6.30
C GLU A 281 10.96 16.60 -5.23
N ASN A 282 10.38 16.04 -4.16
CA ASN A 282 11.09 15.51 -3.00
C ASN A 282 11.07 13.96 -2.93
N GLY A 283 10.95 13.28 -4.08
CA GLY A 283 11.08 11.82 -4.15
C GLY A 283 9.83 11.04 -3.72
N LEU A 284 8.66 11.68 -3.64
CA LEU A 284 7.39 10.99 -3.40
C LEU A 284 6.72 10.61 -4.73
N VAL A 285 5.68 9.80 -4.66
CA VAL A 285 4.84 9.51 -5.82
C VAL A 285 3.45 10.11 -5.65
N THR A 286 2.87 10.54 -6.77
CA THR A 286 1.49 11.02 -6.82
C THR A 286 0.60 9.87 -7.28
N THR A 287 -0.52 9.68 -6.60
CA THR A 287 -1.47 8.61 -6.93
C THR A 287 -2.90 9.13 -6.84
N ILE A 288 -3.85 8.44 -7.48
CA ILE A 288 -5.26 8.69 -7.23
C ILE A 288 -5.63 8.03 -5.91
N ALA A 289 -6.22 8.79 -4.99
CA ALA A 289 -6.72 8.29 -3.73
C ALA A 289 -8.03 7.50 -3.93
N TRP A 290 -9.01 8.11 -4.60
CA TRP A 290 -10.28 7.48 -4.98
C TRP A 290 -11.05 8.32 -6.00
N GLY A 291 -11.99 7.67 -6.68
CA GLY A 291 -13.06 8.32 -7.43
C GLY A 291 -14.41 8.09 -6.72
N LEU A 292 -15.13 9.15 -6.40
CA LEU A 292 -16.42 9.14 -5.71
C LEU A 292 -17.28 10.31 -6.15
N ASP A 293 -18.57 10.09 -6.43
CA ASP A 293 -19.56 11.13 -6.76
C ASP A 293 -19.12 12.08 -7.92
N GLY A 294 -18.47 11.52 -8.94
CA GLY A 294 -17.98 12.28 -10.09
C GLY A 294 -16.73 13.11 -9.84
N LYS A 295 -16.15 13.01 -8.64
CA LYS A 295 -14.90 13.68 -8.24
C LYS A 295 -13.78 12.68 -8.05
N VAL A 296 -12.55 13.15 -8.26
CA VAL A 296 -11.34 12.39 -8.01
C VAL A 296 -10.49 13.10 -6.97
N ASN A 297 -10.12 12.39 -5.93
CA ASN A 297 -9.13 12.85 -4.95
C ASN A 297 -7.78 12.22 -5.24
N TYR A 298 -6.72 12.98 -5.00
CA TYR A 298 -5.33 12.57 -5.16
C TYR A 298 -4.63 12.46 -3.81
N ALA A 299 -3.52 11.75 -3.81
CA ALA A 299 -2.67 11.63 -2.64
C ALA A 299 -1.19 11.66 -3.03
N LEU A 300 -0.37 12.20 -2.15
CA LEU A 300 1.07 11.94 -2.14
C LEU A 300 1.34 10.68 -1.35
N GLU A 301 2.22 9.84 -1.86
CA GLU A 301 2.64 8.59 -1.19
C GLU A 301 4.15 8.57 -0.99
N GLY A 302 4.56 8.23 0.23
CA GLY A 302 5.94 7.92 0.59
C GLY A 302 6.05 6.55 1.24
N SER A 303 7.09 5.81 0.87
CA SER A 303 7.34 4.46 1.37
C SER A 303 8.64 4.42 2.16
N ILE A 304 8.58 3.85 3.36
CA ILE A 304 9.71 3.55 4.24
C ILE A 304 9.88 2.04 4.24
N PHE A 305 11.04 1.55 3.86
CA PHE A 305 11.25 0.11 3.65
C PHE A 305 11.39 -0.68 4.94
N VAL A 306 11.93 -0.06 6.00
CA VAL A 306 12.25 -0.74 7.26
C VAL A 306 11.65 0.03 8.44
N ALA A 307 10.59 -0.54 9.03
CA ALA A 307 9.94 -0.07 10.24
C ALA A 307 9.79 -1.22 11.25
N GLY A 308 8.70 -1.98 11.21
CA GLY A 308 8.51 -3.16 12.05
C GLY A 308 9.60 -4.22 11.83
N ALA A 309 10.19 -4.28 10.64
CA ALA A 309 11.34 -5.14 10.36
C ALA A 309 12.55 -4.83 11.26
N ALA A 310 12.74 -3.57 11.67
CA ALA A 310 13.80 -3.21 12.61
C ALA A 310 13.54 -3.78 14.01
N ILE A 311 12.28 -3.85 14.44
CA ILE A 311 11.90 -4.46 15.72
C ILE A 311 12.04 -5.99 15.65
N GLN A 312 11.66 -6.59 14.51
CA GLN A 312 11.91 -8.02 14.27
C GLN A 312 13.41 -8.34 14.32
N TRP A 313 14.26 -7.50 13.73
CA TRP A 313 15.71 -7.64 13.78
C TRP A 313 16.24 -7.57 15.21
N LEU A 314 15.73 -6.67 16.07
CA LEU A 314 16.11 -6.63 17.50
C LEU A 314 15.75 -7.93 18.20
N ARG A 315 14.61 -8.58 17.84
CA ARG A 315 14.16 -9.85 18.41
C ARG A 315 14.94 -11.03 17.86
N ASP A 316 14.92 -11.21 16.55
CA ASP A 316 15.38 -12.45 15.89
C ASP A 316 16.88 -12.43 15.59
N GLY A 317 17.40 -11.29 15.11
CA GLY A 317 18.80 -11.11 14.74
C GLY A 317 19.69 -10.79 15.93
N MET A 318 19.32 -9.79 16.71
CA MET A 318 20.15 -9.29 17.83
C MET A 318 19.78 -9.93 19.17
N ARG A 319 18.60 -10.54 19.30
CA ARG A 319 18.09 -11.18 20.54
C ARG A 319 18.15 -10.24 21.76
N LEU A 320 17.82 -8.97 21.56
CA LEU A 320 17.78 -7.96 22.61
C LEU A 320 16.41 -7.89 23.31
N ILE A 321 15.37 -8.42 22.67
CA ILE A 321 14.00 -8.55 23.15
C ILE A 321 13.45 -9.92 22.79
N ASP A 322 12.48 -10.44 23.55
CA ASP A 322 11.85 -11.72 23.32
C ASP A 322 10.57 -11.58 22.47
N SER A 323 9.88 -10.44 22.60
CA SER A 323 8.68 -10.09 21.82
C SER A 323 8.75 -8.63 21.35
N ALA A 324 7.99 -8.30 20.30
CA ALA A 324 7.93 -6.92 19.79
C ALA A 324 7.38 -5.94 20.86
N SER A 325 6.47 -6.39 21.73
CA SER A 325 5.89 -5.59 22.82
C SER A 325 6.93 -5.19 23.89
N ASP A 326 7.99 -5.99 24.10
CA ASP A 326 9.05 -5.65 25.06
C ASP A 326 9.77 -4.36 24.68
N SER A 327 9.77 -4.00 23.40
CA SER A 327 10.44 -2.79 22.90
C SER A 327 9.92 -1.52 23.57
N GLU A 328 8.60 -1.40 23.82
CA GLU A 328 8.00 -0.27 24.51
C GLU A 328 8.51 -0.17 25.94
N TYR A 329 8.43 -1.26 26.68
CA TYR A 329 8.90 -1.31 28.08
C TYR A 329 10.39 -0.99 28.18
N MET A 330 11.22 -1.59 27.34
CA MET A 330 12.67 -1.38 27.36
C MET A 330 13.05 0.07 27.01
N ALA A 331 12.35 0.68 26.00
CA ALA A 331 12.60 2.06 25.62
C ALA A 331 12.29 3.06 26.75
N THR A 332 11.28 2.77 27.59
CA THR A 332 10.91 3.62 28.72
C THR A 332 11.84 3.50 29.94
N LYS A 333 12.74 2.51 29.98
CA LYS A 333 13.74 2.37 31.04
C LYS A 333 14.85 3.40 31.00
N VAL A 334 14.98 4.13 29.89
CA VAL A 334 15.99 5.19 29.72
C VAL A 334 15.32 6.51 29.33
N LYS A 335 15.87 7.63 29.80
CA LYS A 335 15.30 8.95 29.51
C LYS A 335 15.55 9.44 28.08
N GLY A 336 16.49 8.85 27.37
CA GLY A 336 16.85 9.18 25.99
C GLY A 336 17.77 8.13 25.39
N THR A 337 18.25 8.35 24.16
CA THR A 337 19.14 7.42 23.46
C THR A 337 20.62 7.61 23.81
N HIS A 338 20.97 8.54 24.69
CA HIS A 338 22.35 8.90 25.05
C HIS A 338 23.19 9.35 23.84
N GLY A 339 22.54 9.97 22.83
CA GLY A 339 23.18 10.38 21.57
C GLY A 339 23.36 9.25 20.55
N CYS A 340 22.88 8.05 20.86
CA CYS A 340 22.88 6.93 19.93
C CYS A 340 21.73 7.05 18.91
N TYR A 341 22.01 6.82 17.64
CA TYR A 341 21.06 6.74 16.55
C TYR A 341 21.23 5.42 15.80
N VAL A 342 20.11 4.80 15.45
CA VAL A 342 20.05 3.59 14.61
C VAL A 342 19.42 3.99 13.27
N VAL A 343 20.13 3.79 12.17
CA VAL A 343 19.61 3.98 10.81
C VAL A 343 19.34 2.59 10.23
N PRO A 344 18.09 2.11 10.16
CA PRO A 344 17.77 0.73 9.80
C PRO A 344 17.69 0.53 8.27
N ALA A 345 18.72 0.93 7.53
CA ALA A 345 18.78 0.85 6.08
C ALA A 345 19.16 -0.56 5.60
N PHE A 346 18.47 -1.63 6.06
CA PHE A 346 18.82 -3.01 5.75
C PHE A 346 18.74 -3.36 4.27
N THR A 347 17.83 -2.72 3.55
CA THR A 347 17.60 -2.87 2.10
C THR A 347 17.73 -1.53 1.37
N GLY A 348 18.58 -0.63 1.88
CA GLY A 348 18.65 0.75 1.43
C GLY A 348 17.64 1.66 2.14
N LEU A 349 17.60 2.92 1.73
CA LEU A 349 16.67 3.94 2.21
C LEU A 349 15.65 4.26 1.12
N GLY A 350 14.37 4.30 1.49
CA GLY A 350 13.27 4.75 0.64
C GLY A 350 13.13 6.28 0.61
N ALA A 351 11.90 6.76 0.44
CA ALA A 351 11.60 8.19 0.44
C ALA A 351 12.04 8.86 1.77
N PRO A 352 12.51 10.10 1.72
CA PRO A 352 12.83 10.91 0.55
C PRO A 352 14.25 10.70 -0.01
N TYR A 353 15.02 9.78 0.54
CA TYR A 353 16.47 9.64 0.30
C TYR A 353 16.82 8.85 -0.97
N TRP A 354 16.07 7.76 -1.27
CA TRP A 354 16.26 6.87 -2.42
C TRP A 354 17.71 6.39 -2.64
N ASP A 355 18.33 5.90 -1.56
CA ASP A 355 19.68 5.32 -1.62
C ASP A 355 19.63 3.80 -1.45
N GLN A 356 19.75 3.05 -2.55
CA GLN A 356 19.79 1.59 -2.57
C GLN A 356 21.09 1.02 -1.97
N TYR A 357 22.16 1.82 -1.90
CA TYR A 357 23.48 1.43 -1.39
C TYR A 357 23.65 1.71 0.10
N ALA A 358 22.73 2.45 0.71
CA ALA A 358 22.72 2.63 2.16
C ALA A 358 22.58 1.29 2.90
N ARG A 359 23.25 1.15 4.03
CA ARG A 359 23.13 -0.03 4.91
C ARG A 359 22.87 0.38 6.35
N GLY A 360 22.36 -0.59 7.14
CA GLY A 360 22.08 -0.39 8.55
C GLY A 360 23.30 0.11 9.31
N THR A 361 23.13 1.20 10.06
CA THR A 361 24.23 1.90 10.74
C THR A 361 23.81 2.30 12.14
N ILE A 362 24.71 2.13 13.12
CA ILE A 362 24.53 2.60 14.49
C ILE A 362 25.66 3.57 14.80
N VAL A 363 25.30 4.79 15.19
CA VAL A 363 26.27 5.86 15.52
C VAL A 363 26.02 6.43 16.91
N GLY A 364 27.03 7.09 17.49
CA GLY A 364 26.93 7.76 18.79
C GLY A 364 27.03 6.82 19.98
N ILE A 365 27.52 5.60 19.82
CA ILE A 365 27.75 4.64 20.91
C ILE A 365 28.88 5.15 21.80
N THR A 366 28.63 5.13 23.11
CA THR A 366 29.63 5.43 24.16
C THR A 366 29.64 4.27 25.16
N ARG A 367 30.58 4.29 26.08
CA ARG A 367 30.65 3.25 27.13
C ARG A 367 29.39 3.16 28.00
N GLY A 368 28.64 4.24 28.13
CA GLY A 368 27.37 4.27 28.85
C GLY A 368 26.17 3.75 28.07
N THR A 369 26.34 3.49 26.77
CA THR A 369 25.26 2.96 25.92
C THR A 369 24.98 1.51 26.27
N ASN A 370 23.72 1.17 26.50
CA ASN A 370 23.28 -0.20 26.78
C ASN A 370 22.12 -0.59 25.85
N LYS A 371 21.65 -1.83 25.96
CA LYS A 371 20.61 -2.38 25.08
C LYS A 371 19.34 -1.51 25.04
N ASN A 372 18.93 -0.91 26.15
CA ASN A 372 17.71 -0.09 26.19
C ASN A 372 17.85 1.19 25.34
N HIS A 373 19.06 1.77 25.29
CA HIS A 373 19.34 2.92 24.43
C HIS A 373 19.25 2.54 22.94
N ILE A 374 19.76 1.35 22.56
CA ILE A 374 19.68 0.82 21.18
C ILE A 374 18.23 0.54 20.81
N ILE A 375 17.46 -0.14 21.66
CA ILE A 375 16.04 -0.45 21.43
C ILE A 375 15.25 0.85 21.26
N ARG A 376 15.46 1.85 22.14
CA ARG A 376 14.82 3.14 22.03
C ARG A 376 15.21 3.88 20.76
N ALA A 377 16.49 3.91 20.41
CA ALA A 377 16.98 4.54 19.17
C ALA A 377 16.37 3.87 17.91
N THR A 378 16.14 2.55 17.96
CA THR A 378 15.47 1.83 16.86
C THR A 378 14.00 2.23 16.74
N LEU A 379 13.25 2.37 17.84
CA LEU A 379 11.88 2.89 17.80
C LEU A 379 11.84 4.36 17.33
N GLU A 380 12.72 5.21 17.88
CA GLU A 380 12.81 6.62 17.46
C GLU A 380 13.14 6.74 15.97
N SER A 381 13.93 5.81 15.38
CA SER A 381 14.29 5.83 13.97
C SER A 381 13.10 5.69 13.04
N ILE A 382 12.08 4.93 13.44
CA ILE A 382 10.84 4.78 12.67
C ILE A 382 10.12 6.13 12.57
N ALA A 383 9.99 6.83 13.70
CA ALA A 383 9.33 8.13 13.73
C ALA A 383 10.10 9.22 12.98
N TYR A 384 11.43 9.20 13.02
CA TYR A 384 12.25 10.13 12.22
C TYR A 384 12.09 9.92 10.71
N GLN A 385 12.01 8.67 10.26
CA GLN A 385 11.79 8.38 8.84
C GLN A 385 10.40 8.87 8.40
N VAL A 386 9.37 8.65 9.22
CA VAL A 386 8.01 9.14 8.97
C VAL A 386 7.97 10.67 8.94
N GLU A 387 8.65 11.35 9.86
CA GLU A 387 8.76 12.82 9.86
C GLU A 387 9.38 13.32 8.55
N GLY A 388 10.47 12.69 8.09
CA GLY A 388 11.11 13.08 6.84
C GLY A 388 10.20 12.96 5.63
N VAL A 389 9.35 11.93 5.58
CA VAL A 389 8.34 11.76 4.51
C VAL A 389 7.25 12.81 4.63
N ILE A 390 6.74 13.09 5.84
CA ILE A 390 5.71 14.11 6.06
C ILE A 390 6.22 15.49 5.70
N SER A 391 7.43 15.86 6.14
CA SER A 391 8.06 17.13 5.75
C SER A 391 8.19 17.28 4.22
N ALA A 392 8.49 16.19 3.52
CA ALA A 392 8.52 16.19 2.06
C ALA A 392 7.11 16.37 1.46
N MET A 393 6.08 15.73 2.03
CA MET A 393 4.68 15.89 1.61
C MET A 393 4.21 17.34 1.79
N GLU A 394 4.49 17.95 2.93
CA GLU A 394 4.14 19.34 3.22
C GLU A 394 4.85 20.32 2.28
N ALA A 395 6.13 20.09 2.01
CA ALA A 395 6.90 20.92 1.08
C ALA A 395 6.37 20.84 -0.35
N ASP A 396 6.01 19.64 -0.83
CA ASP A 396 5.49 19.45 -2.18
C ASP A 396 4.05 19.97 -2.34
N ALA A 397 3.20 19.73 -1.34
CA ALA A 397 1.79 20.08 -1.41
C ALA A 397 1.50 21.54 -1.00
N GLY A 398 2.39 22.17 -0.24
CA GLY A 398 2.12 23.45 0.40
C GLY A 398 0.98 23.37 1.43
N ILE A 399 0.75 22.19 2.00
CA ILE A 399 -0.32 21.89 2.94
C ILE A 399 0.31 21.32 4.21
N GLU A 400 0.00 21.90 5.38
CA GLU A 400 0.42 21.33 6.66
C GLU A 400 -0.42 20.11 7.02
N ILE A 401 0.22 19.11 7.63
CA ILE A 401 -0.48 17.93 8.12
C ILE A 401 -1.44 18.32 9.26
N ARG A 402 -2.70 17.91 9.16
CA ARG A 402 -3.69 18.18 10.21
C ARG A 402 -3.69 17.12 11.30
N SER A 403 -3.54 15.87 10.89
CA SER A 403 -3.45 14.71 11.76
C SER A 403 -2.86 13.54 11.01
N LEU A 404 -2.23 12.62 11.74
CA LEU A 404 -1.76 11.34 11.21
C LEU A 404 -2.62 10.22 11.81
N ASN A 405 -3.41 9.57 10.98
CA ASN A 405 -4.14 8.37 11.36
C ASN A 405 -3.25 7.15 11.17
N VAL A 406 -3.21 6.25 12.14
CA VAL A 406 -2.23 5.15 12.16
C VAL A 406 -2.91 3.79 12.26
N ASP A 407 -2.31 2.79 11.61
CA ASP A 407 -2.68 1.38 11.73
C ASP A 407 -1.45 0.48 11.58
N GLY A 408 -1.66 -0.83 11.53
CA GLY A 408 -0.59 -1.81 11.47
C GLY A 408 -0.03 -2.17 12.84
N GLY A 409 0.73 -3.27 12.90
CA GLY A 409 1.13 -3.90 14.17
C GLY A 409 1.95 -3.00 15.10
N ALA A 410 2.87 -2.18 14.56
CA ALA A 410 3.71 -1.33 15.39
C ALA A 410 2.99 -0.07 15.92
N SER A 411 1.78 0.26 15.42
CA SER A 411 0.96 1.34 15.97
C SER A 411 0.43 1.05 17.39
N ALA A 412 0.47 -0.21 17.82
CA ALA A 412 0.14 -0.60 19.19
C ALA A 412 1.13 -0.07 20.24
N ASN A 413 2.36 0.27 19.83
CA ASN A 413 3.41 0.78 20.71
C ASN A 413 3.15 2.25 21.07
N ASN A 414 2.77 2.52 22.34
CA ASN A 414 2.42 3.88 22.79
C ASN A 414 3.63 4.82 22.82
N PHE A 415 4.82 4.29 23.14
CA PHE A 415 6.03 5.11 23.10
C PHE A 415 6.30 5.61 21.69
N LEU A 416 6.22 4.72 20.70
CA LEU A 416 6.41 5.08 19.28
C LEU A 416 5.36 6.10 18.83
N MET A 417 4.09 5.91 19.17
CA MET A 417 3.01 6.81 18.74
C MET A 417 3.14 8.20 19.38
N GLN A 418 3.49 8.28 20.66
CA GLN A 418 3.75 9.56 21.31
C GLN A 418 4.96 10.27 20.69
N PHE A 419 6.06 9.55 20.51
CA PHE A 419 7.25 10.09 19.88
C PHE A 419 7.00 10.52 18.42
N GLN A 420 6.15 9.78 17.71
CA GLN A 420 5.72 10.18 16.36
C GLN A 420 4.97 11.51 16.37
N SER A 421 4.00 11.68 17.27
CA SER A 421 3.28 12.95 17.44
C SER A 421 4.22 14.11 17.76
N ASP A 422 5.20 13.87 18.64
CA ASP A 422 6.23 14.86 18.98
C ASP A 422 7.08 15.26 17.77
N MET A 423 7.46 14.28 16.91
CA MET A 423 8.30 14.55 15.75
C MET A 423 7.57 15.31 14.65
N ILE A 424 6.32 14.98 14.37
CA ILE A 424 5.55 15.64 13.29
C ILE A 424 4.79 16.89 13.76
N GLN A 425 4.75 17.17 15.06
CA GLN A 425 4.01 18.28 15.66
C GLN A 425 2.51 18.33 15.31
N ALA A 426 1.92 17.15 15.12
CA ALA A 426 0.51 16.97 14.82
C ALA A 426 -0.09 15.82 15.64
N PRO A 427 -1.41 15.79 15.87
CA PRO A 427 -2.06 14.67 16.52
C PRO A 427 -1.86 13.36 15.76
N VAL A 428 -1.57 12.28 16.50
CA VAL A 428 -1.56 10.90 15.98
C VAL A 428 -2.80 10.17 16.51
N ASN A 429 -3.67 9.73 15.61
CA ASN A 429 -4.94 9.09 15.93
C ASN A 429 -4.85 7.59 15.70
N ARG A 430 -4.99 6.79 16.75
CA ARG A 430 -5.08 5.33 16.66
C ARG A 430 -6.55 4.90 16.70
N PRO A 431 -7.09 4.27 15.64
CA PRO A 431 -8.46 3.78 15.64
C PRO A 431 -8.62 2.53 16.50
N ALA A 432 -9.84 2.30 17.00
CA ALA A 432 -10.18 1.08 17.72
C ALA A 432 -10.20 -0.16 16.79
N CYS A 433 -10.60 0.02 15.52
CA CYS A 433 -10.58 -1.03 14.51
C CYS A 433 -9.30 -0.91 13.67
N VAL A 434 -8.44 -1.92 13.72
CA VAL A 434 -7.16 -1.97 12.97
C VAL A 434 -7.33 -2.45 11.53
N GLU A 435 -8.50 -3.01 11.16
CA GLU A 435 -8.80 -3.51 9.80
C GLU A 435 -9.27 -2.38 8.87
N THR A 436 -8.51 -1.29 8.84
CA THR A 436 -8.87 -0.05 8.13
C THR A 436 -8.92 -0.23 6.62
N THR A 437 -8.07 -1.10 6.07
CA THR A 437 -8.01 -1.42 4.63
C THR A 437 -9.31 -2.07 4.16
N ALA A 438 -9.74 -3.16 4.80
CA ALA A 438 -10.99 -3.83 4.47
C ALA A 438 -12.19 -2.91 4.73
N LYS A 439 -12.14 -2.12 5.81
CA LYS A 439 -13.19 -1.15 6.16
C LYS A 439 -13.34 -0.08 5.07
N GLY A 440 -12.25 0.38 4.47
CA GLY A 440 -12.28 1.33 3.35
C GLY A 440 -12.97 0.76 2.11
N ALA A 441 -12.67 -0.48 1.74
CA ALA A 441 -13.36 -1.15 0.64
C ALA A 441 -14.86 -1.33 0.94
N ALA A 442 -15.21 -1.68 2.18
CA ALA A 442 -16.61 -1.77 2.61
C ALA A 442 -17.33 -0.42 2.50
N TYR A 443 -16.70 0.66 2.94
CA TYR A 443 -17.27 2.01 2.87
C TYR A 443 -17.52 2.46 1.42
N LEU A 444 -16.55 2.25 0.52
CA LEU A 444 -16.71 2.55 -0.90
C LEU A 444 -17.90 1.79 -1.50
N ALA A 445 -18.02 0.50 -1.22
CA ALA A 445 -19.12 -0.32 -1.69
C ALA A 445 -20.47 0.11 -1.07
N GLY A 446 -20.50 0.36 0.22
CA GLY A 446 -21.72 0.75 0.94
C GLY A 446 -22.25 2.11 0.48
N LEU A 447 -21.38 3.07 0.20
CA LEU A 447 -21.75 4.37 -0.37
C LEU A 447 -22.35 4.21 -1.77
N ALA A 448 -21.77 3.37 -2.62
CA ALA A 448 -22.25 3.15 -3.98
C ALA A 448 -23.67 2.57 -4.07
N VAL A 449 -24.07 1.78 -3.06
CA VAL A 449 -25.43 1.15 -3.02
C VAL A 449 -26.38 1.84 -2.03
N GLY A 450 -25.94 2.93 -1.38
CA GLY A 450 -26.75 3.69 -0.43
C GLY A 450 -26.94 3.00 0.92
N TYR A 451 -26.11 2.03 1.28
CA TYR A 451 -26.06 1.42 2.61
C TYR A 451 -25.64 2.45 3.66
N TRP A 452 -24.62 3.22 3.40
CA TRP A 452 -24.35 4.53 3.99
C TRP A 452 -24.66 5.59 2.95
N LYS A 453 -25.32 6.66 3.35
CA LYS A 453 -25.81 7.69 2.42
C LYS A 453 -24.74 8.72 2.08
N THR A 454 -23.89 9.04 3.05
CA THR A 454 -22.90 10.10 2.92
C THR A 454 -21.56 9.73 3.60
N LYS A 455 -20.50 10.49 3.29
CA LYS A 455 -19.21 10.38 4.00
C LYS A 455 -19.34 10.69 5.50
N GLU A 456 -20.26 11.57 5.87
CA GLU A 456 -20.56 11.91 7.27
C GLU A 456 -21.11 10.71 8.06
N ASP A 457 -21.89 9.83 7.40
CA ASP A 457 -22.36 8.58 8.05
C ASP A 457 -21.18 7.64 8.29
N VAL A 458 -20.23 7.59 7.35
CA VAL A 458 -18.98 6.81 7.49
C VAL A 458 -18.09 7.37 8.60
N ILE A 459 -17.95 8.70 8.70
CA ILE A 459 -17.18 9.37 9.76
C ILE A 459 -17.74 9.04 11.15
N LYS A 460 -19.06 9.00 11.32
CA LYS A 460 -19.71 8.64 12.60
C LYS A 460 -19.33 7.24 13.08
N ASN A 461 -19.01 6.33 12.18
CA ASN A 461 -18.57 4.98 12.50
C ASN A 461 -17.09 4.90 12.90
N GLN A 462 -16.34 6.01 12.78
CA GLN A 462 -14.95 6.07 13.19
C GLN A 462 -14.86 6.13 14.72
N GLN A 463 -14.28 5.10 15.31
CA GLN A 463 -13.99 5.05 16.73
C GLN A 463 -12.48 5.21 16.92
N ILE A 464 -12.08 6.27 17.60
CA ILE A 464 -10.68 6.52 17.98
C ILE A 464 -10.45 5.88 19.34
N GLU A 465 -9.51 4.96 19.44
CA GLU A 465 -9.09 4.37 20.71
C GLU A 465 -8.26 5.37 21.51
N ARG A 466 -7.29 6.04 20.83
CA ARG A 466 -6.41 7.00 21.49
C ARG A 466 -5.90 8.06 20.52
N VAL A 467 -5.82 9.29 21.02
CA VAL A 467 -5.14 10.41 20.37
C VAL A 467 -3.86 10.74 21.16
N PHE A 468 -2.75 10.84 20.46
CA PHE A 468 -1.47 11.31 21.00
C PHE A 468 -1.25 12.74 20.52
N HIS A 469 -1.04 13.65 21.44
CA HIS A 469 -0.76 15.05 21.13
C HIS A 469 0.73 15.36 21.32
N PRO A 470 1.32 16.29 20.55
CA PRO A 470 2.70 16.73 20.74
C PRO A 470 2.93 17.23 22.18
N GLN A 471 4.01 16.79 22.80
CA GLN A 471 4.41 17.14 24.17
C GLN A 471 5.87 17.61 24.25
N MET A 472 6.67 17.36 23.22
CA MET A 472 8.09 17.73 23.17
C MET A 472 8.24 19.19 22.80
N GLU A 473 9.13 19.87 23.53
CA GLU A 473 9.53 21.26 23.22
C GLU A 473 10.28 21.32 21.87
N GLU A 474 10.05 22.37 21.09
CA GLU A 474 10.58 22.50 19.74
C GLU A 474 12.12 22.45 19.68
N ASP A 475 12.81 23.04 20.62
CA ASP A 475 14.28 23.01 20.69
C ASP A 475 14.82 21.58 20.86
N GLU A 476 14.15 20.74 21.67
CA GLU A 476 14.51 19.34 21.84
C GLU A 476 14.25 18.55 20.56
N ARG A 477 13.09 18.78 19.95
CA ARG A 477 12.71 18.17 18.66
C ARG A 477 13.75 18.48 17.58
N GLN A 478 14.10 19.76 17.38
CA GLN A 478 15.09 20.19 16.38
C GLN A 478 16.47 19.59 16.63
N LYS A 479 16.90 19.50 17.89
CA LYS A 479 18.16 18.86 18.27
C LYS A 479 18.17 17.38 17.85
N LYS A 480 17.07 16.66 18.09
CA LYS A 480 16.92 15.24 17.72
C LYS A 480 16.92 15.05 16.20
N LEU A 481 16.14 15.86 15.46
CA LEU A 481 16.10 15.83 14.00
C LEU A 481 17.47 16.17 13.36
N LYS A 482 18.19 17.14 13.90
CA LYS A 482 19.56 17.45 13.46
C LYS A 482 20.50 16.27 13.66
N GLY A 483 20.39 15.58 14.80
CA GLY A 483 21.15 14.37 15.09
C GLY A 483 20.82 13.23 14.13
N TRP A 484 19.52 13.02 13.86
CA TRP A 484 19.06 12.03 12.87
C TRP A 484 19.59 12.31 11.46
N LYS A 485 19.42 13.55 10.96
CA LYS A 485 19.95 13.95 9.65
C LYS A 485 21.47 13.76 9.53
N LYS A 486 22.21 13.94 10.63
CA LYS A 486 23.63 13.63 10.69
C LYS A 486 23.88 12.13 10.63
N ALA A 487 23.14 11.33 11.39
CA ALA A 487 23.30 9.87 11.42
C ALA A 487 23.04 9.22 10.05
N VAL A 488 21.97 9.62 9.35
CA VAL A 488 21.62 9.12 8.01
C VAL A 488 22.78 9.30 7.02
N LYS A 489 23.55 10.39 7.08
CA LYS A 489 24.70 10.64 6.20
C LYS A 489 25.78 9.57 6.28
N TYR A 490 25.93 8.91 7.44
CA TYR A 490 26.89 7.82 7.62
C TYR A 490 26.43 6.48 7.04
N ALA A 491 25.15 6.37 6.70
CA ALA A 491 24.61 5.18 6.06
C ALA A 491 24.63 5.22 4.52
N PHE A 492 24.76 6.44 3.93
CA PHE A 492 24.73 6.62 2.48
C PHE A 492 25.90 5.96 1.78
N GLY A 493 25.61 5.32 0.64
CA GLY A 493 26.59 4.78 -0.28
C GLY A 493 27.44 3.65 0.28
N TRP A 494 27.13 3.12 1.45
CA TRP A 494 27.98 2.15 2.16
C TRP A 494 28.38 0.94 1.32
N ALA A 495 27.50 0.44 0.47
CA ALA A 495 27.74 -0.73 -0.36
C ALA A 495 28.33 -0.42 -1.75
N LYS A 496 28.59 0.84 -2.11
CA LYS A 496 29.13 1.19 -3.43
C LYS A 496 30.55 0.66 -3.66
N ASP A 497 31.37 0.70 -2.60
CA ASP A 497 32.78 0.35 -2.68
C ASP A 497 33.02 -1.18 -2.69
N THR A 498 32.02 -1.97 -2.25
CA THR A 498 32.11 -3.45 -2.26
C THR A 498 31.82 -4.07 -3.62
N GLU A 499 31.11 -3.37 -4.52
CA GLU A 499 30.86 -3.86 -5.89
C GLU A 499 32.06 -3.60 -6.82
N GLU A 500 32.86 -2.56 -6.56
CA GLU A 500 34.10 -2.27 -7.34
C GLU A 500 35.28 -3.18 -6.94
N GLU A 501 35.30 -3.72 -5.71
CA GLU A 501 36.37 -4.62 -5.26
C GLU A 501 36.13 -6.10 -5.67
N GLU A 502 34.90 -6.51 -5.99
CA GLU A 502 34.60 -7.87 -6.48
C GLU A 502 34.79 -8.01 -8.02
N GLU A 503 34.83 -6.88 -8.76
CA GLU A 503 35.10 -6.88 -10.19
C GLU A 503 36.61 -6.60 -10.55
N ALA A 504 37.47 -6.34 -9.57
CA ALA A 504 38.91 -6.15 -9.72
C ALA A 504 39.70 -7.38 -9.25
#